data_383bf4625658ff7934b35078c5263230
#
_entry.id   383bf4625658ff7934b35078c5263230
#
_cell.length_a   1.000
_cell.length_b   1.000
_cell.length_c   1.000
_cell.angle_alpha   90.00
_cell.angle_beta   90.00
_cell.angle_gamma   90.00
#
_symmetry.space_group_name_H-M   'P 1'
#
loop_
_entity.id
_entity.type
_entity.pdbx_description
1 polymer ?
#
loop_
_entity_poly.entity_id
_entity_poly.type
_entity_poly.pdbx_seq_one_letter_code
_entity_poly.pdbx_strand_id
1 'polypeptide(L)'
;MNSPKASPTLVINEKVNAMWAAGQDVLHLGFGESRFPVHPILSASLTENVSRRSYLPAIGTASLRSVVSNFYSEKLNLNFSQEQVLVGVGSKSLLFAMVHSIEGDILLPKPSWVSYSSIAKLTGKKIIRFDLDRKNDFALNIDYLESAYRTASHKGLNPKILILNSPNNPIGNCFSPEMIESAALWARDKNLFILSDEIYSLVIYKGFTHQSPAHFYPEKTIIFGGLSKHLSLGGWRVGISILPNNKEGKQLVSSFQSIAGSIWSCVPAPIQATAELAFSGNSDIDHYIQTCTEIHRIRTTFVHQALSSMGLTSPKPTGAFYLYPSFKKWANKLEKMGINSCNDLSLHLLDQFGIATLPGSAFGDDTNNLCLRLSTSFLDMETDNQAQDVLDRFDSGINPGLFMSDHHPRTKTFLNRMGEFLYMLN
;
A
#
# COMPACT_ATOMS: atom_id res chain seq x y z
N MET A 1 -28.04 -4.30 14.09
CA MET A 1 -27.10 -3.38 13.42
C MET A 1 -25.86 -4.17 12.99
N ASN A 2 -25.51 -4.18 11.70
CA ASN A 2 -24.26 -4.78 11.24
C ASN A 2 -23.11 -3.77 11.50
N SER A 3 -22.50 -3.82 12.68
CA SER A 3 -21.31 -3.01 12.95
C SER A 3 -20.17 -3.45 12.07
N PRO A 4 -19.53 -2.56 11.32
CA PRO A 4 -18.31 -2.91 10.58
C PRO A 4 -17.23 -3.32 11.60
N LYS A 5 -16.58 -4.46 11.34
CA LYS A 5 -15.43 -4.87 12.16
C LYS A 5 -14.28 -3.88 11.96
N ALA A 6 -13.55 -3.59 13.04
CA ALA A 6 -12.34 -2.75 12.96
C ALA A 6 -11.33 -3.34 11.95
N SER A 7 -10.56 -2.46 11.32
CA SER A 7 -9.51 -2.89 10.37
C SER A 7 -8.49 -3.79 11.10
N PRO A 8 -8.14 -4.97 10.56
CA PRO A 8 -7.13 -5.85 11.16
C PRO A 8 -5.80 -5.14 11.46
N THR A 9 -5.42 -4.18 10.61
CA THR A 9 -4.21 -3.36 10.82
C THR A 9 -4.31 -2.47 12.06
N LEU A 10 -5.49 -1.91 12.35
CA LEU A 10 -5.69 -1.09 13.56
C LEU A 10 -5.73 -1.96 14.80
N VAL A 11 -6.43 -3.09 14.74
CA VAL A 11 -6.52 -4.03 15.87
C VAL A 11 -5.15 -4.52 16.32
N ILE A 12 -4.29 -4.95 15.38
CA ILE A 12 -2.94 -5.39 15.73
C ILE A 12 -2.10 -4.24 16.31
N ASN A 13 -2.23 -3.02 15.76
CA ASN A 13 -1.50 -1.87 16.27
C ASN A 13 -1.93 -1.51 17.70
N GLU A 14 -3.23 -1.51 18.01
CA GLU A 14 -3.75 -1.28 19.35
C GLU A 14 -3.27 -2.35 20.34
N LYS A 15 -3.27 -3.63 19.94
CA LYS A 15 -2.76 -4.74 20.74
C LYS A 15 -1.27 -4.56 21.05
N VAL A 16 -0.46 -4.24 20.04
CA VAL A 16 0.99 -4.01 20.21
C VAL A 16 1.24 -2.83 21.15
N ASN A 17 0.52 -1.71 20.96
CA ASN A 17 0.65 -0.55 21.84
C ASN A 17 0.33 -0.90 23.31
N ALA A 18 -0.71 -1.70 23.55
CA ALA A 18 -1.04 -2.17 24.89
C ALA A 18 0.05 -3.07 25.48
N MET A 19 0.66 -3.96 24.67
CA MET A 19 1.77 -4.82 25.09
C MET A 19 3.01 -4.00 25.41
N TRP A 20 3.36 -2.99 24.61
CA TRP A 20 4.47 -2.07 24.91
C TRP A 20 4.23 -1.27 26.21
N ALA A 21 3.01 -0.77 26.41
CA ALA A 21 2.64 -0.08 27.63
C ALA A 21 2.75 -0.97 28.88
N ALA A 22 2.61 -2.30 28.71
CA ALA A 22 2.82 -3.31 29.74
C ALA A 22 4.30 -3.74 29.87
N GLY A 23 5.23 -3.08 29.18
CA GLY A 23 6.68 -3.39 29.24
C GLY A 23 7.11 -4.62 28.44
N GLN A 24 6.26 -5.16 27.57
CA GLN A 24 6.60 -6.32 26.75
C GLN A 24 7.43 -5.91 25.53
N ASP A 25 8.46 -6.69 25.21
CA ASP A 25 9.32 -6.46 24.04
C ASP A 25 8.69 -7.07 22.78
N VAL A 26 7.94 -6.27 22.02
CA VAL A 26 7.26 -6.67 20.78
C VAL A 26 7.93 -6.03 19.57
N LEU A 27 8.17 -6.85 18.55
CA LEU A 27 8.70 -6.48 17.24
C LEU A 27 7.53 -6.27 16.26
N HIS A 28 7.28 -5.02 15.88
CA HIS A 28 6.06 -4.66 15.13
C HIS A 28 6.27 -4.68 13.61
N LEU A 29 5.93 -5.82 12.97
CA LEU A 29 5.92 -5.98 11.50
C LEU A 29 4.49 -5.98 10.91
N GLY A 30 3.47 -5.74 11.73
CA GLY A 30 2.06 -5.75 11.31
C GLY A 30 1.54 -4.41 10.76
N PHE A 31 2.25 -3.29 10.95
CA PHE A 31 1.81 -1.97 10.52
C PHE A 31 2.59 -1.46 9.30
N GLY A 32 1.87 -1.18 8.22
CA GLY A 32 2.47 -0.78 6.93
C GLY A 32 2.61 0.73 6.80
N GLU A 33 3.45 1.34 7.61
CA GLU A 33 3.77 2.77 7.60
C GLU A 33 5.26 2.96 7.37
N SER A 34 5.62 3.85 6.44
CA SER A 34 6.98 4.37 6.34
C SER A 34 7.21 5.40 7.45
N ARG A 35 8.40 5.42 8.05
CA ARG A 35 8.70 6.18 9.26
C ARG A 35 9.85 7.17 9.11
N PHE A 36 10.33 7.40 7.89
CA PHE A 36 11.36 8.41 7.69
C PHE A 36 10.89 9.78 8.17
N PRO A 37 11.80 10.62 8.70
CA PRO A 37 11.50 11.98 9.17
C PRO A 37 10.85 12.82 8.08
N VAL A 38 10.09 13.82 8.49
CA VAL A 38 9.58 14.81 7.53
C VAL A 38 10.77 15.61 6.99
N HIS A 39 10.89 15.71 5.66
CA HIS A 39 11.95 16.49 5.03
C HIS A 39 11.92 17.95 5.52
N PRO A 40 13.08 18.56 5.90
CA PRO A 40 13.12 19.90 6.51
C PRO A 40 12.42 20.99 5.71
N ILE A 41 12.53 20.96 4.37
CA ILE A 41 11.85 21.92 3.48
C ILE A 41 10.32 21.84 3.64
N LEU A 42 9.76 20.63 3.80
CA LEU A 42 8.33 20.45 4.00
C LEU A 42 7.87 20.90 5.40
N SER A 43 8.69 20.68 6.43
CA SER A 43 8.42 21.18 7.77
C SER A 43 8.44 22.71 7.82
N ALA A 44 9.40 23.35 7.15
CA ALA A 44 9.48 24.81 7.04
C ALA A 44 8.25 25.36 6.30
N SER A 45 7.89 24.78 5.15
CA SER A 45 6.71 25.16 4.40
C SER A 45 5.42 25.02 5.22
N LEU A 46 5.27 23.95 6.00
CA LEU A 46 4.11 23.79 6.87
C LEU A 46 4.03 24.88 7.93
N THR A 47 5.18 25.24 8.54
CA THR A 47 5.27 26.32 9.55
C THR A 47 4.88 27.66 8.95
N GLU A 48 5.34 27.99 7.75
CA GLU A 48 4.99 29.22 7.05
C GLU A 48 3.49 29.31 6.72
N ASN A 49 2.85 28.18 6.48
CA ASN A 49 1.45 28.10 6.07
C ASN A 49 0.49 27.82 7.24
N VAL A 50 0.95 27.66 8.49
CA VAL A 50 0.12 27.28 9.64
C VAL A 50 -1.04 28.23 9.91
N SER A 51 -0.92 29.52 9.54
CA SER A 51 -1.96 30.54 9.70
C SER A 51 -3.14 30.44 8.72
N ARG A 52 -3.03 29.63 7.67
CA ARG A 52 -4.12 29.42 6.70
C ARG A 52 -5.25 28.63 7.34
N ARG A 53 -6.42 29.28 7.52
CA ARG A 53 -7.54 28.76 8.31
C ARG A 53 -8.88 28.66 7.56
N SER A 54 -8.94 29.19 6.35
CA SER A 54 -10.18 29.22 5.58
C SER A 54 -10.47 27.87 4.91
N TYR A 55 -11.76 27.57 4.74
CA TYR A 55 -12.18 26.43 3.92
C TYR A 55 -11.71 26.59 2.48
N LEU A 56 -11.29 25.50 1.88
CA LEU A 56 -10.84 25.40 0.51
C LEU A 56 -11.85 24.61 -0.35
N PRO A 57 -11.75 24.66 -1.68
CA PRO A 57 -12.58 23.81 -2.54
C PRO A 57 -12.45 22.33 -2.18
N ALA A 58 -13.58 21.62 -2.18
CA ALA A 58 -13.65 20.20 -1.80
C ALA A 58 -12.75 19.28 -2.65
N ILE A 59 -12.50 19.68 -3.92
CA ILE A 59 -11.62 18.97 -4.86
C ILE A 59 -10.14 19.35 -4.73
N GLY A 60 -9.79 20.26 -3.84
CA GLY A 60 -8.46 20.86 -3.72
C GLY A 60 -8.31 22.19 -4.46
N THR A 61 -7.29 22.98 -4.08
CA THR A 61 -6.98 24.26 -4.74
C THR A 61 -6.59 24.06 -6.21
N ALA A 62 -6.85 25.04 -7.04
CA ALA A 62 -6.46 24.99 -8.46
C ALA A 62 -4.93 24.90 -8.60
N SER A 63 -4.17 25.62 -7.76
CA SER A 63 -2.71 25.57 -7.74
C SER A 63 -2.19 24.15 -7.43
N LEU A 64 -2.68 23.52 -6.35
CA LEU A 64 -2.27 22.15 -6.02
C LEU A 64 -2.64 21.16 -7.12
N ARG A 65 -3.84 21.24 -7.67
CA ARG A 65 -4.27 20.35 -8.76
C ARG A 65 -3.42 20.52 -10.02
N SER A 66 -3.03 21.76 -10.35
CA SER A 66 -2.11 22.04 -11.46
C SER A 66 -0.72 21.44 -11.23
N VAL A 67 -0.15 21.62 -10.05
CA VAL A 67 1.17 21.06 -9.71
C VAL A 67 1.12 19.52 -9.74
N VAL A 68 0.07 18.90 -9.17
CA VAL A 68 -0.12 17.45 -9.19
C VAL A 68 -0.28 16.93 -10.63
N SER A 69 -1.06 17.61 -11.49
CA SER A 69 -1.22 17.18 -12.88
C SER A 69 0.11 17.20 -13.64
N ASN A 70 0.93 18.22 -13.45
CA ASN A 70 2.26 18.32 -14.06
C ASN A 70 3.20 17.22 -13.55
N PHE A 71 3.24 17.01 -12.22
CA PHE A 71 4.06 15.98 -11.59
C PHE A 71 3.75 14.58 -12.16
N TYR A 72 2.49 14.19 -12.19
CA TYR A 72 2.11 12.87 -12.70
C TYR A 72 2.22 12.77 -14.23
N SER A 73 2.04 13.87 -14.96
CA SER A 73 2.28 13.90 -16.41
C SER A 73 3.75 13.59 -16.72
N GLU A 74 4.68 14.19 -15.98
CA GLU A 74 6.11 13.93 -16.13
C GLU A 74 6.46 12.49 -15.68
N LYS A 75 6.07 12.09 -14.47
CA LYS A 75 6.43 10.78 -13.90
C LYS A 75 5.87 9.60 -14.68
N LEU A 76 4.70 9.75 -15.30
CA LEU A 76 4.05 8.68 -16.08
C LEU A 76 4.23 8.87 -17.60
N ASN A 77 4.86 9.95 -18.06
CA ASN A 77 4.94 10.31 -19.48
C ASN A 77 3.55 10.28 -20.16
N LEU A 78 2.56 10.89 -19.51
CA LEU A 78 1.19 11.06 -19.96
C LEU A 78 0.82 12.54 -19.90
N ASN A 79 -0.32 12.92 -20.46
CA ASN A 79 -0.78 14.31 -20.44
C ASN A 79 -2.07 14.43 -19.62
N PHE A 80 -1.95 15.00 -18.41
CA PHE A 80 -3.07 15.26 -17.52
C PHE A 80 -3.31 16.76 -17.34
N SER A 81 -4.56 17.14 -17.19
CA SER A 81 -4.96 18.51 -16.86
C SER A 81 -5.39 18.59 -15.37
N GLN A 82 -5.36 19.79 -14.80
CA GLN A 82 -5.80 20.04 -13.43
C GLN A 82 -7.28 19.67 -13.20
N GLU A 83 -8.11 19.67 -14.23
CA GLU A 83 -9.54 19.32 -14.18
C GLU A 83 -9.76 17.84 -13.88
N GLN A 84 -8.77 17.00 -14.18
CA GLN A 84 -8.79 15.55 -13.90
C GLN A 84 -8.37 15.23 -12.46
N VAL A 85 -7.75 16.18 -11.76
CA VAL A 85 -7.15 15.94 -10.44
C VAL A 85 -8.13 16.24 -9.31
N LEU A 86 -8.24 15.29 -8.37
CA LEU A 86 -8.94 15.45 -7.09
C LEU A 86 -7.96 15.29 -5.94
N VAL A 87 -8.13 16.11 -4.92
CA VAL A 87 -7.37 16.04 -3.66
C VAL A 87 -8.32 15.64 -2.53
N GLY A 88 -7.96 14.61 -1.76
CA GLY A 88 -8.79 14.08 -0.69
C GLY A 88 -8.00 13.78 0.58
N VAL A 89 -8.73 13.48 1.67
CA VAL A 89 -8.14 13.16 2.98
C VAL A 89 -7.50 11.75 3.00
N GLY A 90 -6.38 11.64 2.25
CA GLY A 90 -5.71 10.40 1.90
C GLY A 90 -6.41 9.65 0.76
N SER A 91 -5.69 8.76 0.07
CA SER A 91 -6.22 7.96 -1.05
C SER A 91 -7.44 7.11 -0.68
N LYS A 92 -7.58 6.74 0.61
CA LYS A 92 -8.72 5.95 1.10
C LYS A 92 -10.06 6.64 0.93
N SER A 93 -10.15 7.95 1.17
CA SER A 93 -11.38 8.73 0.97
C SER A 93 -11.76 8.81 -0.51
N LEU A 94 -10.75 8.96 -1.39
CA LEU A 94 -10.92 8.99 -2.83
C LEU A 94 -11.39 7.62 -3.36
N LEU A 95 -10.75 6.54 -2.93
CA LEU A 95 -11.18 5.17 -3.26
C LEU A 95 -12.62 4.91 -2.82
N PHE A 96 -12.99 5.30 -1.59
CA PHE A 96 -14.37 5.20 -1.11
C PHE A 96 -15.33 5.95 -2.02
N ALA A 97 -15.04 7.21 -2.35
CA ALA A 97 -15.90 8.03 -3.18
C ALA A 97 -16.06 7.45 -4.60
N MET A 98 -14.97 6.96 -5.23
CA MET A 98 -15.06 6.36 -6.56
C MET A 98 -15.82 5.03 -6.54
N VAL A 99 -15.53 4.14 -5.58
CA VAL A 99 -16.27 2.88 -5.42
C VAL A 99 -17.76 3.14 -5.15
N HIS A 100 -18.10 4.16 -4.37
CA HIS A 100 -19.49 4.54 -4.12
C HIS A 100 -20.18 5.05 -5.38
N SER A 101 -19.49 5.86 -6.20
CA SER A 101 -20.08 6.55 -7.36
C SER A 101 -20.17 5.68 -8.62
N ILE A 102 -19.34 4.66 -8.77
CA ILE A 102 -19.36 3.75 -9.92
C ILE A 102 -20.32 2.61 -9.62
N GLU A 103 -21.26 2.35 -10.49
CA GLU A 103 -22.20 1.20 -10.35
C GLU A 103 -21.50 -0.14 -10.54
N GLY A 104 -22.14 -1.21 -10.04
CA GLY A 104 -21.68 -2.59 -10.20
C GLY A 104 -20.74 -3.09 -9.12
N ASP A 105 -20.24 -4.32 -9.31
CA ASP A 105 -19.46 -5.10 -8.37
C ASP A 105 -17.95 -5.00 -8.67
N ILE A 106 -17.13 -5.42 -7.71
CA ILE A 106 -15.68 -5.23 -7.72
C ILE A 106 -14.97 -6.55 -7.99
N LEU A 107 -14.15 -6.60 -9.04
CA LEU A 107 -13.11 -7.60 -9.25
C LEU A 107 -11.87 -7.22 -8.43
N LEU A 108 -11.43 -8.11 -7.55
CA LEU A 108 -10.37 -7.86 -6.59
C LEU A 108 -9.40 -9.03 -6.52
N PRO A 109 -8.08 -8.83 -6.73
CA PRO A 109 -7.11 -9.90 -6.62
C PRO A 109 -7.04 -10.45 -5.19
N LYS A 110 -6.60 -11.68 -5.06
CA LYS A 110 -6.37 -12.39 -3.81
C LYS A 110 -4.90 -12.85 -3.74
N PRO A 111 -4.10 -12.33 -2.79
CA PRO A 111 -4.43 -11.36 -1.74
C PRO A 111 -4.47 -9.91 -2.23
N SER A 112 -5.09 -9.02 -1.44
CA SER A 112 -5.16 -7.58 -1.71
C SER A 112 -5.33 -6.77 -0.43
N TRP A 113 -5.02 -5.46 -0.46
CA TRP A 113 -5.08 -4.60 0.72
C TRP A 113 -6.43 -4.67 1.45
N VAL A 114 -6.36 -4.79 2.77
CA VAL A 114 -7.51 -5.04 3.65
C VAL A 114 -8.66 -4.03 3.48
N SER A 115 -8.34 -2.76 3.18
CA SER A 115 -9.35 -1.70 3.11
C SER A 115 -10.25 -1.78 1.88
N TYR A 116 -9.85 -2.44 0.78
CA TYR A 116 -10.73 -2.59 -0.39
C TYR A 116 -11.99 -3.37 -0.03
N SER A 117 -11.84 -4.45 0.75
CA SER A 117 -12.99 -5.24 1.23
C SER A 117 -13.90 -4.45 2.16
N SER A 118 -13.31 -3.61 3.03
CA SER A 118 -14.07 -2.74 3.92
C SER A 118 -14.84 -1.67 3.15
N ILE A 119 -14.20 -1.04 2.16
CA ILE A 119 -14.83 -0.03 1.28
C ILE A 119 -15.99 -0.66 0.50
N ALA A 120 -15.79 -1.84 -0.11
CA ALA A 120 -16.86 -2.55 -0.82
C ALA A 120 -18.07 -2.80 0.08
N LYS A 121 -17.84 -3.27 1.31
CA LYS A 121 -18.92 -3.50 2.28
C LYS A 121 -19.65 -2.21 2.66
N LEU A 122 -18.92 -1.11 2.91
CA LEU A 122 -19.51 0.17 3.27
C LEU A 122 -20.32 0.79 2.13
N THR A 123 -19.98 0.49 0.88
CA THR A 123 -20.67 0.98 -0.32
C THR A 123 -21.73 0.00 -0.86
N GLY A 124 -21.97 -1.11 -0.15
CA GLY A 124 -22.97 -2.12 -0.53
C GLY A 124 -22.60 -2.97 -1.75
N LYS A 125 -21.32 -2.94 -2.18
CA LYS A 125 -20.86 -3.67 -3.36
C LYS A 125 -20.36 -5.06 -3.01
N LYS A 126 -20.57 -6.01 -3.93
CA LYS A 126 -20.04 -7.38 -3.81
C LYS A 126 -18.60 -7.43 -4.35
N ILE A 127 -17.82 -8.33 -3.76
CA ILE A 127 -16.44 -8.59 -4.18
C ILE A 127 -16.40 -9.92 -4.92
N ILE A 128 -15.86 -9.88 -6.11
CA ILE A 128 -15.55 -11.01 -6.96
C ILE A 128 -14.03 -11.21 -6.89
N ARG A 129 -13.60 -12.25 -6.18
CA ARG A 129 -12.17 -12.51 -6.01
C ARG A 129 -11.63 -13.37 -7.14
N PHE A 130 -10.41 -13.04 -7.58
CA PHE A 130 -9.63 -13.88 -8.49
C PHE A 130 -8.24 -14.11 -7.90
N ASP A 131 -7.66 -15.27 -8.17
CA ASP A 131 -6.33 -15.61 -7.69
C ASP A 131 -5.24 -14.91 -8.49
N LEU A 132 -4.14 -14.57 -7.81
CA LEU A 132 -2.85 -14.31 -8.45
C LEU A 132 -2.08 -15.63 -8.56
N ASP A 133 -1.22 -15.76 -9.58
CA ASP A 133 -0.47 -16.99 -9.79
C ASP A 133 0.68 -17.14 -8.77
N ARG A 134 0.39 -17.89 -7.70
CA ARG A 134 1.34 -18.14 -6.60
C ARG A 134 2.60 -18.88 -7.03
N LYS A 135 2.53 -19.68 -8.10
CA LYS A 135 3.69 -20.43 -8.61
C LYS A 135 4.62 -19.55 -9.39
N ASN A 136 4.13 -18.40 -9.84
CA ASN A 136 4.88 -17.40 -10.59
C ASN A 136 4.85 -16.05 -9.83
N ASP A 137 5.39 -16.04 -8.62
CA ASP A 137 5.56 -14.84 -7.76
C ASP A 137 4.31 -13.96 -7.64
N PHE A 138 3.12 -14.58 -7.59
CA PHE A 138 1.83 -13.88 -7.58
C PHE A 138 1.61 -12.99 -8.80
N ALA A 139 2.02 -13.46 -9.97
CA ALA A 139 1.77 -12.79 -11.24
C ALA A 139 0.26 -12.58 -11.48
N LEU A 140 -0.06 -11.48 -12.12
CA LEU A 140 -1.42 -11.19 -12.60
C LEU A 140 -1.70 -12.08 -13.82
N ASN A 141 -2.66 -13.01 -13.69
CA ASN A 141 -3.03 -13.95 -14.73
C ASN A 141 -4.42 -13.61 -15.29
N ILE A 142 -4.48 -13.34 -16.61
CA ILE A 142 -5.71 -12.94 -17.28
C ILE A 142 -6.73 -14.08 -17.34
N ASP A 143 -6.32 -15.33 -17.45
CA ASP A 143 -7.24 -16.46 -17.46
C ASP A 143 -7.99 -16.60 -16.13
N TYR A 144 -7.30 -16.35 -15.00
CA TYR A 144 -7.94 -16.35 -13.69
C TYR A 144 -8.92 -15.18 -13.54
N LEU A 145 -8.57 -14.02 -14.07
CA LEU A 145 -9.43 -12.83 -14.07
C LEU A 145 -10.66 -13.04 -14.94
N GLU A 146 -10.52 -13.59 -16.17
CA GLU A 146 -11.61 -13.91 -17.09
C GLU A 146 -12.54 -14.97 -16.48
N SER A 147 -11.98 -16.03 -15.89
CA SER A 147 -12.77 -17.09 -15.23
C SER A 147 -13.63 -16.54 -14.10
N ALA A 148 -13.06 -15.66 -13.26
CA ALA A 148 -13.79 -15.02 -12.17
C ALA A 148 -14.89 -14.09 -12.71
N TYR A 149 -14.60 -13.30 -13.74
CA TYR A 149 -15.57 -12.44 -14.40
C TYR A 149 -16.76 -13.23 -14.96
N ARG A 150 -16.50 -14.28 -15.75
CA ARG A 150 -17.56 -15.13 -16.33
C ARG A 150 -18.40 -15.81 -15.25
N THR A 151 -17.74 -16.41 -14.26
CA THR A 151 -18.44 -17.06 -13.14
C THR A 151 -19.36 -16.10 -12.40
N ALA A 152 -18.89 -14.88 -12.15
CA ALA A 152 -19.68 -13.84 -11.49
C ALA A 152 -20.89 -13.42 -12.35
N SER A 153 -20.67 -13.17 -13.64
CA SER A 153 -21.73 -12.78 -14.58
C SER A 153 -22.83 -13.86 -14.70
N HIS A 154 -22.44 -15.13 -14.77
CA HIS A 154 -23.42 -16.25 -14.80
C HIS A 154 -24.22 -16.36 -13.49
N LYS A 155 -23.67 -15.87 -12.36
CA LYS A 155 -24.37 -15.80 -11.07
C LYS A 155 -25.22 -14.54 -10.90
N GLY A 156 -25.37 -13.72 -11.95
CA GLY A 156 -26.13 -12.48 -11.93
C GLY A 156 -25.44 -11.32 -11.19
N LEU A 157 -24.12 -11.41 -10.95
CA LEU A 157 -23.33 -10.28 -10.49
C LEU A 157 -23.00 -9.36 -11.67
N ASN A 158 -22.75 -8.08 -11.35
CA ASN A 158 -22.46 -7.05 -12.35
C ASN A 158 -21.03 -6.47 -12.15
N PRO A 159 -19.96 -7.20 -12.55
CA PRO A 159 -18.62 -6.67 -12.41
C PRO A 159 -18.42 -5.44 -13.30
N LYS A 160 -18.06 -4.31 -12.70
CA LYS A 160 -17.81 -3.01 -13.37
C LYS A 160 -16.52 -2.34 -12.93
N ILE A 161 -15.91 -2.83 -11.85
CA ILE A 161 -14.71 -2.24 -11.27
C ILE A 161 -13.65 -3.32 -11.15
N LEU A 162 -12.45 -3.06 -11.68
CA LEU A 162 -11.24 -3.82 -11.41
C LEU A 162 -10.31 -2.98 -10.54
N ILE A 163 -9.93 -3.47 -9.36
CA ILE A 163 -8.93 -2.79 -8.51
C ILE A 163 -7.58 -3.46 -8.70
N LEU A 164 -6.58 -2.68 -9.08
CA LEU A 164 -5.17 -3.08 -9.16
C LEU A 164 -4.33 -2.23 -8.22
N ASN A 165 -3.34 -2.84 -7.57
CA ASN A 165 -2.37 -2.15 -6.71
C ASN A 165 -0.97 -2.65 -7.06
N SER A 166 -0.13 -1.77 -7.60
CA SER A 166 1.24 -2.07 -8.01
C SER A 166 2.14 -0.88 -7.71
N PRO A 167 3.22 -1.05 -6.91
CA PRO A 167 3.58 -2.24 -6.12
C PRO A 167 2.48 -2.70 -5.17
N ASN A 168 2.41 -4.00 -4.92
CA ASN A 168 1.30 -4.65 -4.24
C ASN A 168 1.47 -4.69 -2.72
N ASN A 169 0.40 -4.38 -2.00
CA ASN A 169 0.23 -4.69 -0.58
C ASN A 169 -0.79 -5.84 -0.46
N PRO A 170 -0.42 -7.05 -0.02
CA PRO A 170 0.65 -7.35 0.95
C PRO A 170 1.97 -7.92 0.38
N ILE A 171 2.14 -8.09 -0.90
CA ILE A 171 3.17 -8.97 -1.48
C ILE A 171 4.54 -8.28 -1.59
N GLY A 172 4.57 -6.97 -1.90
CA GLY A 172 5.81 -6.20 -2.10
C GLY A 172 6.40 -6.32 -3.51
N ASN A 173 5.62 -6.79 -4.49
CA ASN A 173 6.05 -6.89 -5.87
C ASN A 173 5.31 -5.90 -6.79
N CYS A 174 5.92 -5.57 -7.93
CA CYS A 174 5.29 -4.86 -9.04
C CYS A 174 4.77 -5.88 -10.06
N PHE A 175 3.62 -5.61 -10.63
CA PHE A 175 3.22 -6.29 -11.87
C PHE A 175 4.08 -5.78 -13.02
N SER A 176 4.48 -6.66 -13.93
CA SER A 176 5.28 -6.25 -15.09
C SER A 176 4.46 -5.37 -16.04
N PRO A 177 5.14 -4.55 -16.90
CA PRO A 177 4.44 -3.75 -17.91
C PRO A 177 3.48 -4.58 -18.76
N GLU A 178 3.87 -5.79 -19.18
CA GLU A 178 3.07 -6.69 -20.02
C GLU A 178 1.83 -7.21 -19.29
N MET A 179 1.94 -7.47 -17.97
CA MET A 179 0.79 -7.86 -17.15
C MET A 179 -0.21 -6.71 -17.04
N ILE A 180 0.27 -5.49 -16.82
CA ILE A 180 -0.57 -4.29 -16.73
C ILE A 180 -1.24 -4.00 -18.06
N GLU A 181 -0.50 -4.07 -19.17
CA GLU A 181 -1.06 -3.91 -20.52
C GLU A 181 -2.18 -4.92 -20.77
N SER A 182 -1.91 -6.21 -20.56
CA SER A 182 -2.88 -7.28 -20.76
C SER A 182 -4.15 -7.06 -19.93
N ALA A 183 -4.00 -6.68 -18.66
CA ALA A 183 -5.15 -6.40 -17.79
C ALA A 183 -5.93 -5.15 -18.21
N ALA A 184 -5.24 -4.10 -18.67
CA ALA A 184 -5.88 -2.87 -19.13
C ALA A 184 -6.67 -3.10 -20.43
N LEU A 185 -6.09 -3.82 -21.40
CA LEU A 185 -6.76 -4.17 -22.65
C LEU A 185 -7.96 -5.11 -22.38
N TRP A 186 -7.81 -6.09 -21.50
CA TRP A 186 -8.89 -6.96 -21.09
C TRP A 186 -10.04 -6.16 -20.42
N ALA A 187 -9.72 -5.25 -19.51
CA ALA A 187 -10.72 -4.41 -18.85
C ALA A 187 -11.43 -3.46 -19.84
N ARG A 188 -10.71 -2.96 -20.85
CA ARG A 188 -11.28 -2.17 -21.95
C ARG A 188 -12.31 -2.97 -22.74
N ASP A 189 -12.00 -4.20 -23.12
CA ASP A 189 -12.91 -5.09 -23.85
C ASP A 189 -14.19 -5.41 -23.08
N LYS A 190 -14.11 -5.48 -21.74
CA LYS A 190 -15.26 -5.66 -20.84
C LYS A 190 -15.93 -4.36 -20.40
N ASN A 191 -15.41 -3.21 -20.85
CA ASN A 191 -15.89 -1.87 -20.49
C ASN A 191 -15.94 -1.63 -18.97
N LEU A 192 -14.88 -2.04 -18.25
CA LEU A 192 -14.74 -1.89 -16.81
C LEU A 192 -13.96 -0.61 -16.45
N PHE A 193 -14.23 -0.04 -15.28
CA PHE A 193 -13.31 0.91 -14.68
C PHE A 193 -12.13 0.18 -14.02
N ILE A 194 -10.92 0.72 -14.21
CA ILE A 194 -9.74 0.31 -13.44
C ILE A 194 -9.51 1.35 -12.35
N LEU A 195 -9.53 0.93 -11.08
CA LEU A 195 -9.07 1.72 -9.97
C LEU A 195 -7.61 1.31 -9.70
N SER A 196 -6.67 2.10 -10.24
CA SER A 196 -5.24 1.84 -10.14
C SER A 196 -4.68 2.50 -8.88
N ASP A 197 -4.50 1.72 -7.81
CA ASP A 197 -3.89 2.21 -6.57
C ASP A 197 -2.36 2.18 -6.71
N GLU A 198 -1.80 3.35 -7.07
CA GLU A 198 -0.39 3.56 -7.35
C GLU A 198 0.34 4.24 -6.19
N ILE A 199 -0.19 4.10 -4.96
CA ILE A 199 0.35 4.75 -3.75
C ILE A 199 1.82 4.42 -3.47
N TYR A 200 2.33 3.30 -4.01
CA TYR A 200 3.73 2.88 -3.91
C TYR A 200 4.53 3.12 -5.19
N SER A 201 4.00 3.79 -6.22
CA SER A 201 4.65 3.98 -7.53
C SER A 201 6.01 4.70 -7.46
N LEU A 202 6.26 5.46 -6.40
CA LEU A 202 7.55 6.12 -6.12
C LEU A 202 8.44 5.30 -5.13
N VAL A 203 8.02 4.09 -4.74
CA VAL A 203 8.80 3.17 -3.90
C VAL A 203 9.09 1.91 -4.71
N ILE A 204 9.77 2.10 -5.84
CA ILE A 204 10.16 1.03 -6.78
C ILE A 204 11.66 0.79 -6.65
N TYR A 205 12.06 -0.47 -6.57
CA TYR A 205 13.45 -0.84 -6.40
C TYR A 205 14.22 -0.75 -7.72
N LYS A 206 15.50 -0.41 -7.65
CA LYS A 206 16.37 -0.30 -8.82
C LYS A 206 16.32 -1.57 -9.68
N GLY A 207 16.12 -1.40 -10.98
CA GLY A 207 15.99 -2.49 -11.96
C GLY A 207 14.55 -2.94 -12.21
N PHE A 208 13.56 -2.31 -11.57
CA PHE A 208 12.14 -2.55 -11.82
C PHE A 208 11.45 -1.24 -12.25
N THR A 209 10.32 -1.37 -12.90
CA THR A 209 9.57 -0.24 -13.45
C THR A 209 8.10 -0.34 -13.04
N HIS A 210 7.51 0.77 -12.68
CA HIS A 210 6.06 0.90 -12.54
C HIS A 210 5.45 1.23 -13.90
N GLN A 211 4.36 0.56 -14.24
CA GLN A 211 3.56 0.85 -15.41
C GLN A 211 2.12 1.16 -14.96
N SER A 212 1.59 2.30 -15.37
CA SER A 212 0.18 2.64 -15.11
C SER A 212 -0.73 2.05 -16.20
N PRO A 213 -1.88 1.45 -15.84
CA PRO A 213 -2.90 1.05 -16.81
C PRO A 213 -3.43 2.20 -17.67
N ALA A 214 -3.27 3.45 -17.21
CA ALA A 214 -3.69 4.64 -17.95
C ALA A 214 -2.97 4.82 -19.29
N HIS A 215 -1.83 4.18 -19.51
CA HIS A 215 -1.16 4.16 -20.81
C HIS A 215 -1.96 3.38 -21.89
N PHE A 216 -2.70 2.37 -21.46
CA PHE A 216 -3.37 1.43 -22.36
C PHE A 216 -4.89 1.62 -22.38
N TYR A 217 -5.45 2.17 -21.32
CA TYR A 217 -6.88 2.40 -21.16
C TYR A 217 -7.17 3.68 -20.34
N PRO A 218 -6.80 4.87 -20.87
CA PRO A 218 -7.01 6.14 -20.15
C PRO A 218 -8.48 6.50 -19.96
N GLU A 219 -9.39 5.98 -20.82
CA GLU A 219 -10.81 6.34 -20.81
C GLU A 219 -11.56 5.89 -19.56
N LYS A 220 -11.11 4.84 -18.87
CA LYS A 220 -11.73 4.34 -17.62
C LYS A 220 -10.72 3.92 -16.55
N THR A 221 -9.48 4.39 -16.64
CA THR A 221 -8.51 4.23 -15.56
C THR A 221 -8.55 5.45 -14.63
N ILE A 222 -8.71 5.20 -13.34
CA ILE A 222 -8.59 6.20 -12.28
C ILE A 222 -7.34 5.87 -11.47
N ILE A 223 -6.38 6.80 -11.46
CA ILE A 223 -5.12 6.66 -10.71
C ILE A 223 -5.32 7.18 -9.30
N PHE A 224 -4.79 6.48 -8.30
CA PHE A 224 -4.74 6.91 -6.90
C PHE A 224 -3.30 6.97 -6.42
N GLY A 225 -2.97 8.08 -5.76
CA GLY A 225 -1.67 8.32 -5.18
C GLY A 225 -1.77 9.17 -3.90
N GLY A 226 -0.67 9.77 -3.50
CA GLY A 226 -0.61 10.65 -2.34
C GLY A 226 0.76 10.64 -1.68
N LEU A 227 0.92 11.32 -0.55
CA LEU A 227 2.21 11.55 0.11
C LEU A 227 2.54 10.52 1.21
N SER A 228 1.64 9.55 1.46
CA SER A 228 1.72 8.68 2.65
C SER A 228 2.90 7.71 2.67
N LYS A 229 3.44 7.29 1.50
CA LYS A 229 4.39 6.18 1.44
C LYS A 229 5.79 6.61 1.09
N HIS A 230 6.00 7.31 -0.01
CA HIS A 230 7.31 7.76 -0.46
C HIS A 230 7.89 8.93 0.36
N LEU A 231 7.03 9.73 1.02
CA LEU A 231 7.45 10.82 1.92
C LEU A 231 7.13 10.57 3.40
N SER A 232 6.63 9.40 3.76
CA SER A 232 6.26 9.04 5.14
C SER A 232 5.20 9.98 5.77
N LEU A 233 4.44 10.72 4.96
CA LEU A 233 3.47 11.72 5.41
C LEU A 233 2.06 11.13 5.58
N GLY A 234 1.97 9.88 6.04
CA GLY A 234 0.69 9.19 6.25
C GLY A 234 -0.26 9.96 7.17
N GLY A 235 0.27 10.63 8.20
CA GLY A 235 -0.48 11.44 9.16
C GLY A 235 -1.01 12.76 8.58
N TRP A 236 -0.43 13.28 7.51
CA TRP A 236 -0.88 14.53 6.88
C TRP A 236 -2.16 14.39 6.05
N ARG A 237 -2.53 13.15 5.73
CA ARG A 237 -3.77 12.83 5.04
C ARG A 237 -3.93 13.50 3.68
N VAL A 238 -2.89 13.52 2.84
CA VAL A 238 -2.97 13.96 1.44
C VAL A 238 -3.05 12.75 0.52
N GLY A 239 -4.17 12.62 -0.17
CA GLY A 239 -4.36 11.70 -1.28
C GLY A 239 -4.70 12.47 -2.55
N ILE A 240 -4.34 11.92 -3.68
CA ILE A 240 -4.74 12.42 -5.00
C ILE A 240 -5.41 11.32 -5.81
N SER A 241 -6.30 11.69 -6.72
CA SER A 241 -6.68 10.83 -7.83
C SER A 241 -6.71 11.61 -9.14
N ILE A 242 -6.43 10.91 -10.23
CA ILE A 242 -6.48 11.44 -11.58
C ILE A 242 -7.55 10.66 -12.32
N LEU A 243 -8.57 11.37 -12.81
CA LEU A 243 -9.75 10.82 -13.45
C LEU A 243 -9.63 10.84 -14.97
N PRO A 244 -10.39 10.03 -15.70
CA PRO A 244 -10.48 10.11 -17.16
C PRO A 244 -10.92 11.49 -17.64
N ASN A 245 -10.35 11.95 -18.77
CA ASN A 245 -10.74 13.21 -19.40
C ASN A 245 -11.92 13.00 -20.38
N ASN A 246 -13.08 12.65 -19.84
CA ASN A 246 -14.29 12.43 -20.62
C ASN A 246 -15.56 12.76 -19.79
N LYS A 247 -16.75 12.47 -20.35
CA LYS A 247 -18.03 12.74 -19.69
C LYS A 247 -18.18 11.97 -18.36
N GLU A 248 -17.77 10.70 -18.32
CA GLU A 248 -17.85 9.88 -17.10
C GLU A 248 -16.92 10.42 -16.03
N GLY A 249 -15.68 10.82 -16.38
CA GLY A 249 -14.75 11.45 -15.44
C GLY A 249 -15.30 12.75 -14.85
N LYS A 250 -15.93 13.61 -15.66
CA LYS A 250 -16.59 14.85 -15.18
C LYS A 250 -17.75 14.56 -14.22
N GLN A 251 -18.51 13.49 -14.47
CA GLN A 251 -19.57 13.04 -13.55
C GLN A 251 -19.00 12.57 -12.21
N LEU A 252 -17.88 11.83 -12.26
CA LEU A 252 -17.18 11.38 -11.03
C LEU A 252 -16.60 12.55 -10.23
N VAL A 253 -16.09 13.61 -10.90
CA VAL A 253 -15.69 14.87 -10.21
C VAL A 253 -16.87 15.46 -9.45
N SER A 254 -18.03 15.59 -10.10
CA SER A 254 -19.25 16.15 -9.47
C SER A 254 -19.72 15.30 -8.28
N SER A 255 -19.70 13.97 -8.44
CA SER A 255 -20.04 13.05 -7.35
C SER A 255 -19.06 13.19 -6.16
N PHE A 256 -17.76 13.28 -6.45
CA PHE A 256 -16.76 13.50 -5.40
C PHE A 256 -16.98 14.83 -4.68
N GLN A 257 -17.27 15.92 -5.39
CA GLN A 257 -17.54 17.22 -4.78
C GLN A 257 -18.72 17.15 -3.79
N SER A 258 -19.80 16.45 -4.18
CA SER A 258 -20.95 16.23 -3.31
C SER A 258 -20.60 15.44 -2.06
N ILE A 259 -19.88 14.32 -2.21
CA ILE A 259 -19.47 13.44 -1.10
C ILE A 259 -18.50 14.19 -0.17
N ALA A 260 -17.45 14.78 -0.73
CA ALA A 260 -16.44 15.51 0.05
C ALA A 260 -17.04 16.69 0.80
N GLY A 261 -17.85 17.50 0.11
CA GLY A 261 -18.53 18.65 0.72
C GLY A 261 -19.48 18.28 1.87
N SER A 262 -20.08 17.08 1.80
CA SER A 262 -21.02 16.61 2.83
C SER A 262 -20.34 15.91 4.02
N ILE A 263 -19.13 15.32 3.83
CA ILE A 263 -18.52 14.45 4.84
C ILE A 263 -17.32 15.11 5.53
N TRP A 264 -16.33 15.64 4.77
CA TRP A 264 -15.08 16.17 5.33
C TRP A 264 -14.71 17.57 4.84
N SER A 265 -15.47 18.16 3.96
CA SER A 265 -15.29 19.48 3.33
C SER A 265 -14.04 19.53 2.43
N CYS A 266 -12.84 19.65 2.99
CA CYS A 266 -11.59 19.74 2.24
C CYS A 266 -10.41 19.16 3.04
N VAL A 267 -9.28 18.94 2.39
CA VAL A 267 -7.99 18.71 3.05
C VAL A 267 -7.56 20.02 3.75
N PRO A 268 -6.95 19.98 4.95
CA PRO A 268 -6.56 21.17 5.69
C PRO A 268 -5.72 22.16 4.88
N ALA A 269 -6.02 23.44 5.00
CA ALA A 269 -5.42 24.49 4.17
C ALA A 269 -3.87 24.58 4.28
N PRO A 270 -3.25 24.51 5.49
CA PRO A 270 -1.78 24.47 5.59
C PRO A 270 -1.17 23.28 4.87
N ILE A 271 -1.83 22.13 4.95
CA ILE A 271 -1.36 20.88 4.33
C ILE A 271 -1.44 20.95 2.80
N GLN A 272 -2.49 21.53 2.23
CA GLN A 272 -2.59 21.69 0.77
C GLN A 272 -1.48 22.61 0.24
N ALA A 273 -1.19 23.72 0.93
CA ALA A 273 -0.12 24.64 0.55
C ALA A 273 1.26 23.95 0.58
N THR A 274 1.53 23.13 1.61
CA THR A 274 2.78 22.38 1.70
C THR A 274 2.84 21.24 0.67
N ALA A 275 1.70 20.62 0.34
CA ALA A 275 1.63 19.58 -0.67
C ALA A 275 1.98 20.11 -2.08
N GLU A 276 1.74 21.39 -2.38
CA GLU A 276 2.19 22.01 -3.64
C GLU A 276 3.71 21.89 -3.79
N LEU A 277 4.46 22.11 -2.72
CA LEU A 277 5.92 21.96 -2.72
C LEU A 277 6.32 20.47 -2.85
N ALA A 278 5.60 19.56 -2.19
CA ALA A 278 5.89 18.12 -2.27
C ALA A 278 5.71 17.54 -3.68
N PHE A 279 4.85 18.13 -4.51
CA PHE A 279 4.61 17.73 -5.90
C PHE A 279 5.29 18.64 -6.93
N SER A 280 6.12 19.62 -6.51
CA SER A 280 6.70 20.62 -7.42
C SER A 280 7.85 20.11 -8.30
N GLY A 281 8.33 18.88 -8.11
CA GLY A 281 9.54 18.40 -8.75
C GLY A 281 10.82 19.02 -8.15
N ASN A 282 10.78 19.42 -6.87
CA ASN A 282 11.95 19.92 -6.17
C ASN A 282 13.01 18.82 -6.06
N SER A 283 14.25 19.12 -6.52
CA SER A 283 15.36 18.17 -6.60
C SER A 283 15.74 17.55 -5.26
N ASP A 284 15.67 18.31 -4.16
CA ASP A 284 16.04 17.81 -2.83
C ASP A 284 14.99 16.84 -2.32
N ILE A 285 13.70 17.10 -2.59
CA ILE A 285 12.61 16.18 -2.27
C ILE A 285 12.71 14.91 -3.11
N ASP A 286 12.99 15.04 -4.41
CA ASP A 286 13.17 13.87 -5.30
C ASP A 286 14.37 13.01 -4.85
N HIS A 287 15.49 13.63 -4.48
CA HIS A 287 16.65 12.94 -3.92
C HIS A 287 16.31 12.23 -2.60
N TYR A 288 15.58 12.89 -1.71
CA TYR A 288 15.11 12.30 -0.47
C TYR A 288 14.23 11.08 -0.69
N ILE A 289 13.29 11.13 -1.65
CA ILE A 289 12.44 9.98 -2.02
C ILE A 289 13.31 8.81 -2.52
N GLN A 290 14.33 9.09 -3.34
CA GLN A 290 15.25 8.07 -3.84
C GLN A 290 16.06 7.43 -2.71
N THR A 291 16.59 8.23 -1.79
CA THR A 291 17.32 7.78 -0.59
C THR A 291 16.44 6.88 0.28
N CYS A 292 15.24 7.33 0.63
CA CYS A 292 14.30 6.54 1.43
C CYS A 292 13.90 5.22 0.74
N THR A 293 13.73 5.25 -0.58
CA THR A 293 13.39 4.06 -1.38
C THR A 293 14.56 3.06 -1.40
N GLU A 294 15.79 3.54 -1.52
CA GLU A 294 16.98 2.69 -1.51
C GLU A 294 17.18 2.04 -0.12
N ILE A 295 16.96 2.77 0.96
CA ILE A 295 16.98 2.22 2.32
C ILE A 295 15.90 1.13 2.46
N HIS A 296 14.67 1.37 1.99
CA HIS A 296 13.63 0.34 1.97
C HIS A 296 14.05 -0.90 1.18
N ARG A 297 14.68 -0.71 0.01
CA ARG A 297 15.19 -1.82 -0.82
C ARG A 297 16.21 -2.66 -0.06
N ILE A 298 17.20 -2.03 0.55
CA ILE A 298 18.27 -2.72 1.30
C ILE A 298 17.66 -3.51 2.45
N ARG A 299 16.85 -2.88 3.28
CA ARG A 299 16.24 -3.49 4.46
C ARG A 299 15.32 -4.66 4.10
N THR A 300 14.43 -4.45 3.13
CA THR A 300 13.46 -5.48 2.72
C THR A 300 14.16 -6.65 2.03
N THR A 301 15.17 -6.39 1.18
CA THR A 301 15.94 -7.44 0.52
C THR A 301 16.76 -8.26 1.52
N PHE A 302 17.37 -7.62 2.51
CA PHE A 302 18.13 -8.29 3.57
C PHE A 302 17.22 -9.26 4.37
N VAL A 303 16.06 -8.80 4.80
CA VAL A 303 15.09 -9.64 5.52
C VAL A 303 14.59 -10.77 4.62
N HIS A 304 14.28 -10.51 3.36
CA HIS A 304 13.86 -11.52 2.40
C HIS A 304 14.92 -12.63 2.23
N GLN A 305 16.19 -12.26 2.05
CA GLN A 305 17.29 -13.21 1.90
C GLN A 305 17.48 -14.06 3.16
N ALA A 306 17.44 -13.44 4.34
CA ALA A 306 17.56 -14.14 5.61
C ALA A 306 16.41 -15.15 5.82
N LEU A 307 15.16 -14.76 5.58
CA LEU A 307 14.01 -15.66 5.67
C LEU A 307 14.08 -16.80 4.65
N SER A 308 14.55 -16.51 3.44
CA SER A 308 14.75 -17.53 2.39
C SER A 308 15.82 -18.55 2.79
N SER A 309 16.93 -18.11 3.39
CA SER A 309 17.97 -19.01 3.89
C SER A 309 17.50 -19.92 5.05
N MET A 310 16.49 -19.46 5.81
CA MET A 310 15.81 -20.26 6.83
C MET A 310 14.77 -21.24 6.24
N GLY A 311 14.53 -21.20 4.92
CA GLY A 311 13.64 -22.10 4.19
C GLY A 311 12.21 -21.59 3.98
N LEU A 312 11.91 -20.34 4.30
CA LEU A 312 10.64 -19.71 3.95
C LEU A 312 10.61 -19.33 2.46
N THR A 313 9.48 -19.54 1.81
CA THR A 313 9.22 -19.07 0.46
C THR A 313 8.44 -17.76 0.50
N SER A 314 8.94 -16.74 -0.18
CA SER A 314 8.28 -15.45 -0.37
C SER A 314 8.63 -14.91 -1.74
N PRO A 315 7.71 -14.22 -2.44
CA PRO A 315 8.06 -13.50 -3.67
C PRO A 315 9.22 -12.54 -3.43
N LYS A 316 10.06 -12.36 -4.46
CA LYS A 316 11.13 -11.38 -4.41
C LYS A 316 10.53 -9.96 -4.35
N PRO A 317 10.90 -9.15 -3.36
CA PRO A 317 10.39 -7.78 -3.28
C PRO A 317 10.98 -6.93 -4.41
N THR A 318 10.12 -6.16 -5.08
CA THR A 318 10.49 -5.27 -6.20
C THR A 318 10.05 -3.83 -5.97
N GLY A 319 9.34 -3.58 -4.87
CA GLY A 319 8.90 -2.25 -4.43
C GLY A 319 8.17 -2.30 -3.10
N ALA A 320 7.66 -1.16 -2.65
CA ALA A 320 7.06 -0.97 -1.34
C ALA A 320 8.02 -1.38 -0.19
N PHE A 321 7.52 -2.03 0.87
CA PHE A 321 8.30 -2.49 2.03
C PHE A 321 7.62 -3.68 2.70
N TYR A 322 7.09 -4.60 1.88
CA TYR A 322 6.36 -5.78 2.35
C TYR A 322 7.01 -7.07 1.89
N LEU A 323 6.85 -8.10 2.72
CA LEU A 323 7.14 -9.49 2.39
C LEU A 323 5.91 -10.33 2.73
N TYR A 324 5.72 -11.41 1.96
CA TYR A 324 4.56 -12.30 2.10
C TYR A 324 5.00 -13.76 2.19
N PRO A 325 5.79 -14.14 3.24
CA PRO A 325 6.29 -15.50 3.40
C PRO A 325 5.18 -16.50 3.68
N SER A 326 5.36 -17.72 3.13
CA SER A 326 4.51 -18.89 3.36
C SER A 326 5.21 -19.89 4.28
N PHE A 327 4.50 -20.35 5.29
CA PHE A 327 4.91 -21.39 6.22
C PHE A 327 4.33 -22.77 5.83
N LYS A 328 3.76 -22.91 4.66
CA LYS A 328 3.07 -24.14 4.21
C LYS A 328 3.96 -25.37 4.20
N LYS A 329 5.27 -25.20 4.03
CA LYS A 329 6.26 -26.28 4.14
C LYS A 329 6.17 -27.04 5.47
N TRP A 330 5.81 -26.37 6.55
CA TRP A 330 5.72 -26.94 7.91
C TRP A 330 4.27 -27.18 8.36
N ALA A 331 3.29 -27.22 7.45
CA ALA A 331 1.87 -27.34 7.81
C ALA A 331 1.59 -28.49 8.79
N ASN A 332 2.11 -29.70 8.52
CA ASN A 332 1.90 -30.87 9.38
C ASN A 332 2.52 -30.72 10.79
N LYS A 333 3.63 -29.97 10.91
CA LYS A 333 4.25 -29.72 12.24
C LYS A 333 3.49 -28.64 12.98
N LEU A 334 3.06 -27.59 12.28
CA LEU A 334 2.23 -26.53 12.85
C LEU A 334 0.89 -27.08 13.34
N GLU A 335 0.25 -27.96 12.59
CA GLU A 335 -0.98 -28.63 13.00
C GLU A 335 -0.81 -29.39 14.32
N LYS A 336 0.30 -30.13 14.50
CA LYS A 336 0.61 -30.84 15.76
C LYS A 336 0.80 -29.89 16.94
N MET A 337 1.14 -28.63 16.69
CA MET A 337 1.22 -27.56 17.70
C MET A 337 -0.12 -26.84 17.92
N GLY A 338 -1.20 -27.27 17.25
CA GLY A 338 -2.50 -26.61 17.30
C GLY A 338 -2.63 -25.37 16.43
N ILE A 339 -1.67 -25.12 15.52
CA ILE A 339 -1.64 -23.98 14.61
C ILE A 339 -2.23 -24.44 13.26
N ASN A 340 -3.52 -24.19 13.05
CA ASN A 340 -4.28 -24.72 11.92
C ASN A 340 -4.55 -23.65 10.82
N SER A 341 -4.24 -22.41 11.11
CA SER A 341 -4.52 -21.28 10.19
C SER A 341 -3.44 -20.20 10.26
N CYS A 342 -3.40 -19.34 9.27
CA CYS A 342 -2.54 -18.15 9.32
C CYS A 342 -2.88 -17.21 10.48
N ASN A 343 -4.13 -17.24 10.99
CA ASN A 343 -4.54 -16.47 12.17
C ASN A 343 -3.86 -17.04 13.43
N ASP A 344 -3.94 -18.37 13.63
CA ASP A 344 -3.30 -19.05 14.78
C ASP A 344 -1.79 -18.82 14.75
N LEU A 345 -1.18 -18.91 13.54
CA LEU A 345 0.24 -18.66 13.34
C LEU A 345 0.64 -17.23 13.74
N SER A 346 -0.13 -16.23 13.29
CA SER A 346 0.13 -14.82 13.65
C SER A 346 -0.01 -14.58 15.14
N LEU A 347 -1.00 -15.17 15.80
CA LEU A 347 -1.19 -15.08 17.25
C LEU A 347 -0.06 -15.80 18.00
N HIS A 348 0.31 -17.02 17.58
CA HIS A 348 1.39 -17.78 18.19
C HIS A 348 2.74 -17.03 18.14
N LEU A 349 3.07 -16.43 16.97
CA LEU A 349 4.29 -15.62 16.84
C LEU A 349 4.26 -14.38 17.74
N LEU A 350 3.11 -13.74 17.89
CA LEU A 350 2.98 -12.62 18.80
C LEU A 350 3.12 -13.03 20.26
N ASP A 351 2.39 -14.06 20.68
CA ASP A 351 2.28 -14.43 22.09
C ASP A 351 3.54 -15.16 22.62
N GLN A 352 4.22 -15.95 21.78
CA GLN A 352 5.39 -16.75 22.19
C GLN A 352 6.74 -16.09 21.82
N PHE A 353 6.79 -15.31 20.74
CA PHE A 353 8.03 -14.75 20.23
C PHE A 353 8.03 -13.21 20.19
N GLY A 354 6.92 -12.56 20.58
CA GLY A 354 6.79 -11.10 20.52
C GLY A 354 6.89 -10.56 19.09
N ILE A 355 6.48 -11.32 18.06
CA ILE A 355 6.55 -10.93 16.66
C ILE A 355 5.13 -10.62 16.18
N ALA A 356 4.80 -9.33 16.01
CA ALA A 356 3.51 -8.88 15.51
C ALA A 356 3.50 -8.85 13.97
N THR A 357 2.60 -9.62 13.36
CA THR A 357 2.41 -9.73 11.90
C THR A 357 0.94 -9.59 11.54
N LEU A 358 0.61 -9.56 10.24
CA LEU A 358 -0.78 -9.71 9.80
C LEU A 358 -0.98 -11.03 9.06
N PRO A 359 -2.03 -11.80 9.39
CA PRO A 359 -2.34 -13.05 8.71
C PRO A 359 -2.82 -12.80 7.28
N GLY A 360 -2.54 -13.73 6.37
CA GLY A 360 -2.96 -13.66 4.97
C GLY A 360 -4.48 -13.54 4.79
N SER A 361 -5.25 -14.12 5.70
CA SER A 361 -6.72 -14.01 5.73
C SER A 361 -7.23 -12.58 5.84
N ALA A 362 -6.49 -11.67 6.50
CA ALA A 362 -6.81 -10.26 6.55
C ALA A 362 -6.80 -9.60 5.16
N PHE A 363 -6.02 -10.14 4.23
CA PHE A 363 -5.91 -9.69 2.85
C PHE A 363 -6.81 -10.50 1.89
N GLY A 364 -7.70 -11.32 2.45
CA GLY A 364 -8.63 -12.17 1.71
C GLY A 364 -8.05 -13.45 1.15
N ASP A 365 -6.86 -13.83 1.61
CA ASP A 365 -6.25 -15.11 1.31
C ASP A 365 -6.90 -16.26 2.08
N ASP A 366 -6.73 -17.49 1.61
CA ASP A 366 -7.23 -18.65 2.31
C ASP A 366 -6.41 -18.90 3.60
N THR A 367 -7.11 -19.18 4.68
CA THR A 367 -6.50 -19.35 6.02
C THR A 367 -5.44 -20.46 6.04
N ASN A 368 -5.63 -21.50 5.23
CA ASN A 368 -4.77 -22.68 5.15
C ASN A 368 -3.50 -22.47 4.30
N ASN A 369 -3.36 -21.31 3.66
CA ASN A 369 -2.13 -20.99 2.93
C ASN A 369 -0.96 -20.64 3.86
N LEU A 370 -1.24 -20.43 5.15
CA LEU A 370 -0.25 -20.14 6.19
C LEU A 370 0.71 -19.00 5.78
N CYS A 371 0.18 -17.99 5.11
CA CYS A 371 0.95 -16.81 4.71
C CYS A 371 0.77 -15.69 5.73
N LEU A 372 1.83 -14.92 5.94
CA LEU A 372 1.82 -13.72 6.78
C LEU A 372 2.33 -12.52 5.99
N ARG A 373 1.78 -11.33 6.22
CA ARG A 373 2.42 -10.10 5.76
C ARG A 373 3.36 -9.57 6.83
N LEU A 374 4.60 -9.31 6.43
CA LEU A 374 5.61 -8.59 7.18
C LEU A 374 5.82 -7.22 6.55
N SER A 375 5.85 -6.17 7.37
CA SER A 375 6.29 -4.83 6.98
C SER A 375 7.69 -4.59 7.54
N THR A 376 8.64 -4.29 6.68
CA THR A 376 10.04 -4.04 7.06
C THR A 376 10.32 -2.57 7.34
N SER A 377 9.30 -1.70 7.26
CA SER A 377 9.47 -0.25 7.34
C SER A 377 9.56 0.30 8.77
N PHE A 378 9.20 -0.47 9.79
CA PHE A 378 9.01 0.04 11.14
C PHE A 378 10.18 -0.29 12.08
N LEU A 379 10.67 -1.53 12.12
CA LEU A 379 11.78 -1.93 13.01
C LEU A 379 13.01 -1.04 12.80
N ASP A 380 13.69 -0.71 13.89
CA ASP A 380 14.84 0.21 13.93
C ASP A 380 14.51 1.68 13.55
N MET A 381 13.21 1.98 13.40
CA MET A 381 12.66 3.31 13.11
C MET A 381 11.41 3.57 13.97
N GLU A 382 11.35 2.99 15.16
CA GLU A 382 10.21 3.09 16.09
C GLU A 382 10.05 4.52 16.64
N THR A 383 11.14 5.28 16.73
CA THR A 383 11.17 6.69 17.12
C THR A 383 11.74 7.57 16.02
N ASP A 384 11.42 8.87 16.06
CA ASP A 384 11.94 9.83 15.08
C ASP A 384 13.48 9.94 15.15
N ASN A 385 14.09 9.82 16.34
CA ASN A 385 15.56 9.80 16.50
C ASN A 385 16.18 8.57 15.83
N GLN A 386 15.60 7.39 15.99
CA GLN A 386 16.08 6.18 15.31
C GLN A 386 15.94 6.31 13.79
N ALA A 387 14.81 6.86 13.32
CA ALA A 387 14.59 7.07 11.90
C ALA A 387 15.60 8.07 11.30
N GLN A 388 15.94 9.13 12.04
CA GLN A 388 16.99 10.08 11.65
C GLN A 388 18.37 9.42 11.64
N ASP A 389 18.72 8.63 12.67
CA ASP A 389 20.00 7.91 12.72
C ASP A 389 20.16 6.94 11.53
N VAL A 390 19.09 6.28 11.11
CA VAL A 390 19.09 5.41 9.91
C VAL A 390 19.41 6.21 8.64
N LEU A 391 18.83 7.41 8.46
CA LEU A 391 19.14 8.30 7.33
C LEU A 391 20.59 8.78 7.37
N ASP A 392 21.03 9.35 8.51
CA ASP A 392 22.37 9.93 8.66
C ASP A 392 23.47 8.89 8.40
N ARG A 393 23.26 7.66 8.85
CA ARG A 393 24.21 6.56 8.59
C ARG A 393 24.23 6.14 7.14
N PHE A 394 23.07 6.10 6.49
CA PHE A 394 23.00 5.80 5.07
C PHE A 394 23.74 6.88 4.26
N ASP A 395 23.50 8.15 4.55
CA ASP A 395 24.13 9.30 3.87
C ASP A 395 25.64 9.37 4.10
N SER A 396 26.15 8.77 5.19
CA SER A 396 27.61 8.64 5.41
C SER A 396 28.30 7.68 4.45
N GLY A 397 27.58 7.02 3.54
CA GLY A 397 28.11 6.10 2.53
C GLY A 397 28.55 4.74 3.07
N ILE A 398 27.99 4.30 4.19
CA ILE A 398 28.29 2.99 4.78
C ILE A 398 27.99 1.84 3.81
N ASN A 399 28.83 0.79 3.84
CA ASN A 399 28.57 -0.41 3.06
C ASN A 399 27.21 -1.02 3.43
N PRO A 400 26.33 -1.41 2.45
CA PRO A 400 25.01 -1.95 2.75
C PRO A 400 24.98 -3.16 3.68
N GLY A 401 25.99 -4.02 3.63
CA GLY A 401 26.11 -5.17 4.53
C GLY A 401 26.36 -4.73 5.98
N LEU A 402 27.29 -3.80 6.21
CA LEU A 402 27.55 -3.21 7.53
C LEU A 402 26.36 -2.38 8.01
N PHE A 403 25.70 -1.66 7.11
CA PHE A 403 24.49 -0.91 7.43
C PHE A 403 23.43 -1.80 8.08
N MET A 404 23.16 -3.00 7.51
CA MET A 404 22.21 -3.93 8.07
C MET A 404 22.74 -4.68 9.31
N SER A 405 24.03 -5.07 9.30
CA SER A 405 24.60 -5.86 10.41
C SER A 405 24.80 -5.05 11.69
N ASP A 406 25.18 -3.79 11.59
CA ASP A 406 25.63 -3.03 12.74
C ASP A 406 24.64 -1.99 13.24
N HIS A 407 23.72 -1.57 12.37
CA HIS A 407 22.79 -0.48 12.66
C HIS A 407 21.31 -0.84 12.64
N HIS A 408 20.98 -2.16 12.57
CA HIS A 408 19.59 -2.63 12.60
C HIS A 408 19.37 -3.72 13.67
N PRO A 409 19.57 -3.40 14.98
CA PRO A 409 19.50 -4.38 16.06
C PRO A 409 18.11 -5.00 16.24
N ARG A 410 17.02 -4.24 16.01
CA ARG A 410 15.66 -4.76 16.12
C ARG A 410 15.36 -5.74 14.98
N THR A 411 15.82 -5.45 13.77
CA THR A 411 15.71 -6.38 12.62
C THR A 411 16.51 -7.66 12.90
N LYS A 412 17.70 -7.59 13.51
CA LYS A 412 18.45 -8.79 13.93
C LYS A 412 17.69 -9.59 14.98
N THR A 413 17.13 -8.94 15.99
CA THR A 413 16.33 -9.60 17.03
C THR A 413 15.13 -10.32 16.40
N PHE A 414 14.46 -9.70 15.44
CA PHE A 414 13.38 -10.33 14.67
C PHE A 414 13.86 -11.60 13.97
N LEU A 415 14.97 -11.53 13.24
CA LEU A 415 15.50 -12.68 12.50
C LEU A 415 15.94 -13.81 13.43
N ASN A 416 16.52 -13.50 14.58
CA ASN A 416 16.90 -14.50 15.59
C ASN A 416 15.65 -15.22 16.15
N ARG A 417 14.64 -14.49 16.60
CA ARG A 417 13.39 -15.07 17.12
C ARG A 417 12.64 -15.90 16.06
N MET A 418 12.65 -15.43 14.80
CA MET A 418 12.07 -16.19 13.70
C MET A 418 12.87 -17.47 13.43
N GLY A 419 14.21 -17.39 13.50
CA GLY A 419 15.09 -18.55 13.40
C GLY A 419 14.85 -19.59 14.49
N GLU A 420 14.69 -19.16 15.75
CA GLU A 420 14.32 -20.04 16.88
C GLU A 420 12.99 -20.74 16.61
N PHE A 421 11.96 -20.01 16.20
CA PHE A 421 10.68 -20.62 15.86
C PHE A 421 10.80 -21.65 14.73
N LEU A 422 11.50 -21.31 13.63
CA LEU A 422 11.68 -22.22 12.50
C LEU A 422 12.56 -23.44 12.85
N TYR A 423 13.52 -23.28 13.76
CA TYR A 423 14.33 -24.41 14.26
C TYR A 423 13.46 -25.45 14.99
N MET A 424 12.47 -25.00 15.76
CA MET A 424 11.49 -25.89 16.40
C MET A 424 10.62 -26.66 15.39
N LEU A 425 10.51 -26.14 14.16
CA LEU A 425 9.73 -26.76 13.08
C LEU A 425 10.59 -27.68 12.19
N ASN A 426 11.91 -27.73 12.32
CA ASN A 426 12.78 -28.60 11.53
C ASN A 426 13.09 -29.91 12.28
#